data_c482c660d0b2dd23549b5dfe027167f7
#
_entry.id   c482c660d0b2dd23549b5dfe027167f7
#
_cell.length_a   1.000
_cell.length_b   1.000
_cell.length_c   1.000
_cell.angle_alpha   90.00
_cell.angle_beta   90.00
_cell.angle_gamma   90.00
#
_symmetry.space_group_name_H-M   'P 1'
#
loop_
_entity.id
_entity.type
_entity.pdbx_description
1 polymer ?
#
loop_
_entity_poly.entity_id
_entity_poly.type
_entity_poly.pdbx_seq_one_letter_code
_entity_poly.pdbx_strand_id
1 'polypeptide(L)'
;ISVQDGESRYIRVDEYKRPTFDVVFHPCQDTYNMGDTLMVSGEANTFAGVPVGLCKLSYKVTRSLNEFWKISDNETVLAVGEMQTDADGKFRFPVFLREPDDFQPDKPGRYYTYKVTAEVISLTGEIESGALSLPVGQQSVALQIKGLRSKVAREKRDTIQILALNLSRQPVTLQATYVVYALDEKGNKGNEVCRRTVGTYQSFIPEDILALTPGRYRMEASVLDGQGRTCTAEQDFILFSLADAHLPAYSPEWFYQDGAELDARH
;
A
#
# COMPACT_ATOMS: atom_id res chain seq x y z
N ILE A 1 -31.36 21.98 26.20
CA ILE A 1 -31.70 23.22 25.48
C ILE A 1 -32.61 22.79 24.35
N SER A 2 -33.90 23.14 24.48
CA SER A 2 -34.92 22.89 23.46
C SER A 2 -34.90 24.06 22.47
N VAL A 3 -34.68 23.78 21.20
CA VAL A 3 -34.85 24.72 20.09
C VAL A 3 -36.25 24.46 19.50
N GLN A 4 -37.03 25.51 19.34
CA GLN A 4 -38.36 25.49 18.73
C GLN A 4 -38.21 25.24 17.21
N ASP A 5 -38.12 23.98 16.83
CA ASP A 5 -38.46 23.43 15.51
C ASP A 5 -38.22 21.92 15.57
N GLY A 6 -39.20 21.20 16.02
CA GLY A 6 -39.54 19.78 15.82
C GLY A 6 -38.43 18.68 15.79
N GLU A 7 -37.17 18.98 15.82
CA GLU A 7 -36.08 17.99 15.88
C GLU A 7 -35.31 18.09 17.19
N SER A 8 -35.54 17.15 18.10
CA SER A 8 -34.73 17.00 19.31
C SER A 8 -33.41 16.26 18.93
N ARG A 9 -32.31 16.98 18.89
CA ARG A 9 -30.96 16.38 18.81
C ARG A 9 -30.43 16.19 20.24
N TYR A 10 -30.18 14.95 20.62
CA TYR A 10 -29.46 14.63 21.83
C TYR A 10 -27.97 14.85 21.60
N ILE A 11 -27.40 15.87 22.24
CA ILE A 11 -25.95 16.06 22.32
C ILE A 11 -25.51 15.39 23.62
N ARG A 12 -24.76 14.29 23.51
CA ARG A 12 -24.10 13.67 24.64
C ARG A 12 -22.84 14.47 24.92
N VAL A 13 -22.81 15.19 26.05
CA VAL A 13 -21.62 15.88 26.52
C VAL A 13 -20.93 14.91 27.49
N ASP A 14 -19.89 14.21 27.01
CA ASP A 14 -19.04 13.43 27.91
C ASP A 14 -17.93 14.34 28.41
N GLU A 15 -17.62 14.27 29.69
CA GLU A 15 -16.49 14.98 30.28
C GLU A 15 -15.19 14.34 29.78
N TYR A 16 -14.38 15.12 29.04
CA TYR A 16 -13.08 14.65 28.59
C TYR A 16 -12.13 14.49 29.76
N LYS A 17 -11.94 13.26 30.23
CA LYS A 17 -10.87 12.91 31.16
C LYS A 17 -9.60 12.66 30.38
N ARG A 18 -8.52 13.32 30.76
CA ARG A 18 -7.20 13.01 30.19
C ARG A 18 -6.82 11.60 30.57
N PRO A 19 -6.35 10.79 29.61
CA PRO A 19 -5.79 9.46 29.92
C PRO A 19 -4.73 9.55 31.01
N THR A 20 -4.72 8.57 31.94
CA THR A 20 -3.69 8.50 33.00
C THR A 20 -2.60 7.50 32.68
N PHE A 21 -2.82 6.61 31.70
CA PHE A 21 -1.87 5.61 31.27
C PHE A 21 -1.99 5.39 29.74
N ASP A 22 -1.03 4.70 29.16
CA ASP A 22 -1.05 4.26 27.78
C ASP A 22 -0.78 2.74 27.66
N VAL A 23 -1.13 2.18 26.51
CA VAL A 23 -0.88 0.78 26.15
C VAL A 23 0.00 0.75 24.91
N VAL A 24 1.22 0.27 25.05
CA VAL A 24 2.23 0.28 24.01
C VAL A 24 2.61 -1.15 23.62
N PHE A 25 2.54 -1.47 22.34
CA PHE A 25 3.10 -2.70 21.80
C PHE A 25 4.58 -2.53 21.47
N HIS A 26 5.37 -3.55 21.78
CA HIS A 26 6.75 -3.61 21.32
C HIS A 26 6.81 -3.93 19.83
N PRO A 27 7.72 -3.31 19.07
CA PRO A 27 7.90 -3.62 17.66
C PRO A 27 8.26 -5.09 17.46
N CYS A 28 7.62 -5.74 16.47
CA CYS A 28 7.99 -7.07 16.05
C CYS A 28 9.28 -6.96 15.21
N GLN A 29 10.38 -7.54 15.70
CA GLN A 29 11.69 -7.47 15.04
C GLN A 29 11.96 -8.66 14.12
N ASP A 30 11.19 -9.74 14.26
CA ASP A 30 11.36 -10.96 13.48
C ASP A 30 10.81 -10.78 12.05
N THR A 31 11.44 -11.45 11.09
CA THR A 31 10.85 -11.67 9.77
C THR A 31 9.71 -12.67 9.91
N TYR A 32 8.55 -12.35 9.38
CA TYR A 32 7.35 -13.18 9.46
C TYR A 32 6.62 -13.25 8.12
N ASN A 33 5.90 -14.36 7.92
CA ASN A 33 5.11 -14.64 6.73
C ASN A 33 3.67 -14.96 7.11
N MET A 34 2.79 -15.05 6.12
CA MET A 34 1.47 -15.64 6.33
C MET A 34 1.63 -17.10 6.79
N GLY A 35 0.74 -17.53 7.68
CA GLY A 35 0.79 -18.86 8.30
C GLY A 35 1.68 -18.94 9.55
N ASP A 36 2.50 -17.92 9.84
CA ASP A 36 3.33 -17.90 11.03
C ASP A 36 2.51 -17.53 12.28
N THR A 37 2.99 -18.01 13.43
CA THR A 37 2.51 -17.57 14.74
C THR A 37 3.56 -16.68 15.40
N LEU A 38 3.20 -15.42 15.59
CA LEU A 38 4.07 -14.43 16.24
C LEU A 38 3.72 -14.29 17.71
N MET A 39 4.74 -14.15 18.56
CA MET A 39 4.56 -13.74 19.95
C MET A 39 4.59 -12.20 20.01
N VAL A 40 3.42 -11.57 20.09
CA VAL A 40 3.34 -10.13 20.30
C VAL A 40 3.41 -9.81 21.79
N SER A 41 4.05 -8.71 22.12
CA SER A 41 4.19 -8.24 23.50
C SER A 41 4.02 -6.73 23.59
N GLY A 42 3.71 -6.27 24.77
CA GLY A 42 3.56 -4.86 25.08
C GLY A 42 3.47 -4.61 26.57
N GLU A 43 3.20 -3.38 26.92
CA GLU A 43 3.08 -2.94 28.32
C GLU A 43 2.05 -1.83 28.47
N ALA A 44 1.49 -1.74 29.66
CA ALA A 44 0.60 -0.66 30.08
C ALA A 44 1.26 0.10 31.23
N ASN A 45 1.54 1.38 31.03
CA ASN A 45 2.21 2.23 32.00
C ASN A 45 1.51 3.57 32.14
N THR A 46 1.45 4.10 33.37
CA THR A 46 1.06 5.49 33.56
C THR A 46 2.10 6.43 32.93
N PHE A 47 1.69 7.66 32.60
CA PHE A 47 2.62 8.68 32.10
C PHE A 47 3.76 9.04 33.07
N ALA A 48 3.63 8.65 34.34
CA ALA A 48 4.69 8.75 35.33
C ALA A 48 5.60 7.50 35.36
N GLY A 49 5.38 6.51 34.47
CA GLY A 49 6.18 5.29 34.39
C GLY A 49 5.81 4.22 35.41
N VAL A 50 4.66 4.32 36.08
CA VAL A 50 4.19 3.30 37.03
C VAL A 50 3.44 2.22 36.25
N PRO A 51 3.78 0.91 36.43
CA PRO A 51 3.09 -0.18 35.76
C PRO A 51 1.59 -0.28 36.10
N VAL A 52 0.74 -0.53 35.10
CA VAL A 52 -0.67 -0.86 35.23
C VAL A 52 -0.81 -2.38 35.25
N GLY A 53 -0.40 -2.98 36.38
CA GLY A 53 -0.31 -4.42 36.56
C GLY A 53 -1.59 -5.06 37.04
N LEU A 54 -1.73 -6.39 36.80
CA LEU A 54 -2.84 -7.24 37.21
C LEU A 54 -4.22 -6.76 36.73
N CYS A 55 -4.22 -6.03 35.62
CA CYS A 55 -5.40 -5.45 35.03
C CYS A 55 -5.97 -6.32 33.91
N LYS A 56 -7.30 -6.30 33.73
CA LYS A 56 -7.95 -7.03 32.65
C LYS A 56 -7.53 -6.43 31.31
N LEU A 57 -7.11 -7.30 30.38
CA LEU A 57 -6.77 -6.98 29.01
C LEU A 57 -7.66 -7.79 28.07
N SER A 58 -8.32 -7.12 27.12
CA SER A 58 -8.95 -7.76 25.98
C SER A 58 -8.19 -7.43 24.70
N TYR A 59 -8.06 -8.40 23.81
CA TYR A 59 -7.40 -8.18 22.53
C TYR A 59 -8.24 -8.64 21.35
N LYS A 60 -8.04 -7.99 20.23
CA LYS A 60 -8.68 -8.27 18.95
C LYS A 60 -7.63 -8.29 17.85
N VAL A 61 -7.68 -9.30 17.00
CA VAL A 61 -6.87 -9.41 15.78
C VAL A 61 -7.77 -9.29 14.58
N THR A 62 -7.49 -8.34 13.71
CA THR A 62 -8.19 -8.18 12.43
C THR A 62 -7.21 -8.29 11.26
N ARG A 63 -7.72 -8.65 10.10
CA ARG A 63 -7.00 -8.68 8.83
C ARG A 63 -7.72 -7.84 7.80
N SER A 64 -7.01 -6.97 7.12
CA SER A 64 -7.49 -6.20 5.96
C SER A 64 -6.65 -6.51 4.73
N LEU A 65 -7.31 -6.65 3.56
CA LEU A 65 -6.63 -6.67 2.27
C LEU A 65 -6.32 -5.24 1.87
N ASN A 66 -5.07 -4.98 1.53
CA ASN A 66 -4.63 -3.68 1.04
C ASN A 66 -3.98 -3.82 -0.33
N GLU A 67 -4.09 -2.77 -1.11
CA GLU A 67 -3.27 -2.56 -2.29
C GLU A 67 -2.30 -1.42 -1.95
N PHE A 68 -1.08 -1.46 -2.46
CA PHE A 68 -0.06 -0.46 -2.11
C PHE A 68 -0.53 0.99 -2.36
N TRP A 69 -1.39 1.16 -3.37
CA TRP A 69 -1.87 2.47 -3.81
C TRP A 69 -3.31 2.77 -3.38
N LYS A 70 -3.99 1.82 -2.73
CA LYS A 70 -5.37 1.95 -2.27
C LYS A 70 -5.54 1.31 -0.89
N ILE A 71 -6.14 2.05 0.05
CA ILE A 71 -6.53 1.52 1.36
C ILE A 71 -7.92 0.88 1.23
N SER A 72 -8.08 -0.31 1.81
CA SER A 72 -9.38 -0.95 1.97
C SER A 72 -9.82 -0.87 3.43
N ASP A 73 -11.07 -0.48 3.65
CA ASP A 73 -11.66 -0.41 4.99
C ASP A 73 -12.30 -1.75 5.43
N ASN A 74 -12.19 -2.80 4.59
CA ASN A 74 -12.76 -4.11 4.90
C ASN A 74 -11.85 -4.88 5.86
N GLU A 75 -12.25 -4.95 7.14
CA GLU A 75 -11.58 -5.72 8.17
C GLU A 75 -12.31 -7.04 8.45
N THR A 76 -11.56 -8.14 8.47
CA THR A 76 -12.04 -9.46 8.91
C THR A 76 -11.50 -9.73 10.32
N VAL A 77 -12.37 -10.02 11.28
CA VAL A 77 -11.96 -10.41 12.63
C VAL A 77 -11.46 -11.85 12.58
N LEU A 78 -10.24 -12.09 13.04
CA LEU A 78 -9.59 -13.39 13.06
C LEU A 78 -9.59 -14.04 14.44
N ALA A 79 -9.39 -13.21 15.48
CA ALA A 79 -9.34 -13.67 16.86
C ALA A 79 -9.75 -12.56 17.82
N VAL A 80 -10.32 -12.96 18.94
CA VAL A 80 -10.54 -12.16 20.12
C VAL A 80 -10.16 -13.00 21.35
N GLY A 81 -9.66 -12.34 22.38
CA GLY A 81 -9.31 -13.04 23.61
C GLY A 81 -9.19 -12.09 24.79
N GLU A 82 -9.10 -12.67 25.97
CA GLU A 82 -8.92 -11.95 27.23
C GLU A 82 -7.77 -12.55 28.03
N MET A 83 -7.08 -11.69 28.74
CA MET A 83 -6.00 -12.08 29.66
C MET A 83 -5.83 -10.98 30.73
N GLN A 84 -4.80 -11.06 31.54
CA GLN A 84 -4.40 -10.01 32.48
C GLN A 84 -2.97 -9.58 32.17
N THR A 85 -2.66 -8.32 32.44
CA THR A 85 -1.27 -7.85 32.51
C THR A 85 -0.58 -8.50 33.72
N ASP A 86 0.72 -8.71 33.64
CA ASP A 86 1.49 -9.16 34.81
C ASP A 86 1.65 -8.01 35.85
N ALA A 87 2.39 -8.28 36.95
CA ALA A 87 2.63 -7.28 38.01
C ALA A 87 3.38 -6.05 37.50
N ASP A 88 4.17 -6.21 36.44
CA ASP A 88 4.94 -5.13 35.81
C ASP A 88 4.17 -4.45 34.68
N GLY A 89 2.86 -4.70 34.53
CA GLY A 89 2.02 -4.11 33.48
C GLY A 89 2.25 -4.71 32.10
N LYS A 90 3.07 -5.76 31.97
CA LYS A 90 3.41 -6.37 30.68
C LYS A 90 2.39 -7.42 30.26
N PHE A 91 2.30 -7.61 28.95
CA PHE A 91 1.48 -8.68 28.36
C PHE A 91 2.19 -9.31 27.16
N ARG A 92 1.86 -10.60 26.91
CA ARG A 92 2.40 -11.35 25.77
C ARG A 92 1.41 -12.44 25.40
N PHE A 93 1.10 -12.53 24.06
CA PHE A 93 0.21 -13.57 23.55
C PHE A 93 0.55 -13.92 22.10
N PRO A 94 0.20 -15.16 21.66
CA PRO A 94 0.42 -15.56 20.27
C PRO A 94 -0.62 -14.96 19.33
N VAL A 95 -0.16 -14.54 18.15
CA VAL A 95 -1.00 -14.09 17.04
C VAL A 95 -0.70 -14.95 15.82
N PHE A 96 -1.69 -15.70 15.37
CA PHE A 96 -1.59 -16.51 14.16
C PHE A 96 -1.96 -15.67 12.94
N LEU A 97 -1.04 -15.52 11.99
CA LEU A 97 -1.20 -14.77 10.75
C LEU A 97 -1.95 -15.63 9.71
N ARG A 98 -3.21 -15.94 10.00
CA ARG A 98 -4.04 -16.85 9.19
C ARG A 98 -4.17 -16.34 7.75
N GLU A 99 -3.84 -17.20 6.78
CA GLU A 99 -4.06 -16.94 5.37
C GLU A 99 -5.55 -16.74 5.05
N PRO A 100 -5.91 -15.87 4.10
CA PRO A 100 -7.26 -15.80 3.58
C PRO A 100 -7.57 -17.04 2.72
N ASP A 101 -8.84 -17.47 2.75
CA ASP A 101 -9.28 -18.64 1.99
C ASP A 101 -9.19 -18.43 0.47
N ASP A 102 -9.23 -17.17 0.02
CA ASP A 102 -9.12 -16.72 -1.37
C ASP A 102 -7.74 -16.13 -1.72
N PHE A 103 -6.71 -16.52 -0.98
CA PHE A 103 -5.36 -16.02 -1.18
C PHE A 103 -4.88 -16.32 -2.61
N GLN A 104 -4.57 -15.26 -3.35
CA GLN A 104 -4.02 -15.31 -4.69
C GLN A 104 -2.58 -14.78 -4.66
N PRO A 105 -1.59 -15.69 -4.60
CA PRO A 105 -0.19 -15.30 -4.49
C PRO A 105 0.32 -14.49 -5.69
N ASP A 106 -0.28 -14.67 -6.87
CA ASP A 106 0.23 -14.12 -8.13
C ASP A 106 -0.24 -12.70 -8.47
N LYS A 107 -1.01 -12.05 -7.58
CA LYS A 107 -1.41 -10.65 -7.82
C LYS A 107 -0.38 -9.67 -7.22
N PRO A 108 0.47 -9.07 -8.06
CA PRO A 108 1.43 -8.08 -7.59
C PRO A 108 0.71 -6.86 -6.97
N GLY A 109 1.34 -6.22 -6.00
CA GLY A 109 0.83 -4.99 -5.41
C GLY A 109 -0.21 -5.17 -4.31
N ARG A 110 -0.54 -6.40 -3.91
CA ARG A 110 -1.43 -6.72 -2.78
C ARG A 110 -0.65 -7.15 -1.56
N TYR A 111 -1.12 -6.72 -0.39
CA TYR A 111 -0.63 -7.17 0.90
C TYR A 111 -1.76 -7.18 1.93
N TYR A 112 -1.57 -7.92 3.01
CA TYR A 112 -2.52 -7.95 4.12
C TYR A 112 -1.93 -7.23 5.32
N THR A 113 -2.77 -6.50 6.04
CA THR A 113 -2.39 -5.94 7.35
C THR A 113 -3.15 -6.68 8.43
N TYR A 114 -2.40 -7.30 9.33
CA TYR A 114 -2.95 -7.85 10.57
C TYR A 114 -2.80 -6.77 11.63
N LYS A 115 -3.93 -6.26 12.12
CA LYS A 115 -3.97 -5.27 13.18
C LYS A 115 -4.33 -5.95 14.48
N VAL A 116 -3.45 -5.81 15.45
CA VAL A 116 -3.67 -6.30 16.83
C VAL A 116 -4.01 -5.10 17.69
N THR A 117 -5.18 -5.10 18.30
CA THR A 117 -5.59 -4.05 19.25
C THR A 117 -5.70 -4.70 20.64
N ALA A 118 -5.16 -4.07 21.66
CA ALA A 118 -5.34 -4.46 23.05
C ALA A 118 -5.98 -3.29 23.83
N GLU A 119 -6.98 -3.61 24.62
CA GLU A 119 -7.64 -2.69 25.56
C GLU A 119 -7.35 -3.16 26.98
N VAL A 120 -6.84 -2.26 27.82
CA VAL A 120 -6.58 -2.51 29.24
C VAL A 120 -7.56 -1.72 30.06
N ILE A 121 -8.18 -2.39 31.03
CA ILE A 121 -9.09 -1.78 32.00
C ILE A 121 -8.35 -1.68 33.33
N SER A 122 -8.01 -0.47 33.75
CA SER A 122 -7.32 -0.23 35.03
C SER A 122 -8.21 -0.58 36.23
N LEU A 123 -7.64 -0.70 37.40
CA LEU A 123 -8.36 -0.93 38.66
C LEU A 123 -9.36 0.21 39.01
N THR A 124 -9.16 1.39 38.44
CA THR A 124 -10.07 2.54 38.59
C THR A 124 -11.19 2.56 37.53
N GLY A 125 -11.22 1.56 36.61
CA GLY A 125 -12.22 1.45 35.57
C GLY A 125 -11.93 2.31 34.32
N GLU A 126 -10.77 2.94 34.24
CA GLU A 126 -10.32 3.64 33.03
C GLU A 126 -9.91 2.63 31.97
N ILE A 127 -10.24 2.91 30.70
CA ILE A 127 -9.99 2.03 29.55
C ILE A 127 -9.07 2.76 28.57
N GLU A 128 -7.94 2.15 28.26
CA GLU A 128 -7.02 2.64 27.26
C GLU A 128 -6.65 1.53 26.28
N SER A 129 -6.32 1.91 25.06
CA SER A 129 -6.01 0.95 24.00
C SER A 129 -4.73 1.26 23.26
N GLY A 130 -4.03 0.19 22.86
CA GLY A 130 -2.89 0.24 21.95
C GLY A 130 -3.13 -0.61 20.72
N ALA A 131 -2.38 -0.34 19.65
CA ALA A 131 -2.47 -1.13 18.42
C ALA A 131 -1.09 -1.40 17.81
N LEU A 132 -0.95 -2.61 17.23
CA LEU A 132 0.21 -3.03 16.46
C LEU A 132 -0.27 -3.43 15.05
N SER A 133 0.39 -2.90 14.03
CA SER A 133 0.12 -3.25 12.63
C SER A 133 1.25 -4.14 12.10
N LEU A 134 0.88 -5.29 11.55
CA LEU A 134 1.78 -6.30 11.00
C LEU A 134 1.46 -6.46 9.50
N PRO A 135 2.13 -5.71 8.63
CA PRO A 135 1.93 -5.86 7.18
C PRO A 135 2.64 -7.12 6.68
N VAL A 136 1.92 -7.94 5.91
CA VAL A 136 2.41 -9.20 5.33
C VAL A 136 2.07 -9.26 3.85
N GLY A 137 3.07 -9.45 3.00
CA GLY A 137 2.90 -9.56 1.55
C GLY A 137 3.97 -10.46 0.94
N GLN A 138 3.71 -10.93 -0.27
CA GLN A 138 4.72 -11.68 -1.04
C GLN A 138 5.89 -10.80 -1.46
N GLN A 139 5.64 -9.51 -1.66
CA GLN A 139 6.63 -8.52 -2.03
C GLN A 139 6.74 -7.51 -0.90
N SER A 140 7.93 -7.15 -0.50
CA SER A 140 8.16 -6.12 0.52
C SER A 140 8.19 -4.71 -0.06
N VAL A 141 8.22 -4.58 -1.40
CA VAL A 141 8.25 -3.31 -2.12
C VAL A 141 7.22 -3.32 -3.24
N ALA A 142 6.43 -2.25 -3.36
CA ALA A 142 5.60 -1.97 -4.53
C ALA A 142 6.24 -0.90 -5.39
N LEU A 143 6.20 -1.13 -6.69
CA LEU A 143 6.62 -0.15 -7.68
C LEU A 143 5.43 0.50 -8.37
N GLN A 144 5.61 1.74 -8.79
CA GLN A 144 4.71 2.44 -9.69
C GLN A 144 5.52 3.24 -10.71
N ILE A 145 5.13 3.14 -11.98
CA ILE A 145 5.65 4.00 -13.05
C ILE A 145 4.75 5.23 -13.11
N LYS A 146 5.31 6.41 -12.81
CA LYS A 146 4.59 7.69 -12.82
C LYS A 146 5.05 8.54 -13.98
N GLY A 147 4.11 9.23 -14.65
CA GLY A 147 4.40 10.15 -15.75
C GLY A 147 4.43 9.50 -17.13
N LEU A 148 4.56 8.18 -17.24
CA LEU A 148 4.41 7.47 -18.51
C LEU A 148 2.92 7.39 -18.84
N ARG A 149 2.51 8.04 -19.92
CA ARG A 149 1.11 8.03 -20.39
C ARG A 149 0.87 6.81 -21.28
N SER A 150 -0.40 6.41 -21.44
CA SER A 150 -0.78 5.37 -22.40
C SER A 150 -0.47 5.74 -23.87
N LYS A 151 -0.31 7.04 -24.14
CA LYS A 151 0.06 7.60 -25.44
C LYS A 151 1.20 8.60 -25.24
N VAL A 152 2.31 8.37 -25.90
CA VAL A 152 3.56 9.13 -25.77
C VAL A 152 3.94 9.70 -27.13
N ALA A 153 3.98 11.02 -27.25
CA ALA A 153 4.49 11.68 -28.45
C ALA A 153 6.02 11.82 -28.35
N ARG A 154 6.75 11.38 -29.37
CA ARG A 154 8.23 11.40 -29.41
C ARG A 154 8.81 12.80 -29.23
N GLU A 155 8.08 13.81 -29.67
CA GLU A 155 8.49 15.21 -29.64
C GLU A 155 8.29 15.86 -28.25
N LYS A 156 7.47 15.25 -27.38
CA LYS A 156 7.26 15.72 -26.01
C LYS A 156 8.28 15.11 -25.08
N ARG A 157 8.97 15.96 -24.33
CA ARG A 157 9.99 15.56 -23.34
C ARG A 157 9.39 15.50 -21.94
N ASP A 158 8.30 14.74 -21.79
CA ASP A 158 7.69 14.51 -20.49
C ASP A 158 8.64 13.69 -19.61
N THR A 159 8.69 14.02 -18.33
CA THR A 159 9.49 13.25 -17.36
C THR A 159 8.72 12.09 -16.79
N ILE A 160 9.41 10.98 -16.53
CA ILE A 160 8.87 9.83 -15.81
C ILE A 160 9.64 9.62 -14.51
N GLN A 161 9.02 8.91 -13.58
CA GLN A 161 9.61 8.48 -12.31
C GLN A 161 9.21 7.03 -12.03
N ILE A 162 10.09 6.28 -11.38
CA ILE A 162 9.73 5.01 -10.76
C ILE A 162 9.63 5.25 -9.26
N LEU A 163 8.47 5.01 -8.69
CA LEU A 163 8.20 5.16 -7.27
C LEU A 163 8.27 3.77 -6.61
N ALA A 164 8.77 3.71 -5.38
CA ALA A 164 8.85 2.49 -4.59
C ALA A 164 8.32 2.75 -3.18
N LEU A 165 7.39 1.93 -2.69
CA LEU A 165 6.86 1.97 -1.34
C LEU A 165 7.11 0.64 -0.63
N ASN A 166 7.49 0.67 0.64
CA ASN A 166 7.48 -0.51 1.48
C ASN A 166 6.04 -0.87 1.93
N LEU A 167 5.89 -2.00 2.65
CA LEU A 167 4.58 -2.44 3.17
C LEU A 167 3.96 -1.45 4.15
N SER A 168 4.77 -0.63 4.82
CA SER A 168 4.30 0.47 5.67
C SER A 168 3.97 1.74 4.89
N ARG A 169 3.94 1.66 3.54
CA ARG A 169 3.65 2.78 2.61
C ARG A 169 4.65 3.94 2.70
N GLN A 170 5.85 3.67 3.19
CA GLN A 170 6.92 4.67 3.24
C GLN A 170 7.76 4.59 1.96
N PRO A 171 8.21 5.73 1.42
CA PRO A 171 9.12 5.76 0.28
C PRO A 171 10.43 5.01 0.55
N VAL A 172 10.86 4.22 -0.42
CA VAL A 172 12.13 3.48 -0.35
C VAL A 172 13.01 3.85 -1.54
N THR A 173 14.22 4.33 -1.27
CA THR A 173 15.19 4.66 -2.32
C THR A 173 15.96 3.40 -2.73
N LEU A 174 15.76 2.97 -3.97
CA LEU A 174 16.36 1.77 -4.58
C LEU A 174 16.87 2.09 -5.99
N GLN A 175 17.69 1.20 -6.52
CA GLN A 175 18.02 1.17 -7.95
C GLN A 175 16.99 0.29 -8.66
N ALA A 176 16.24 0.89 -9.57
CA ALA A 176 15.25 0.21 -10.39
C ALA A 176 15.80 0.01 -11.80
N THR A 177 15.63 -1.17 -12.34
CA THR A 177 15.91 -1.44 -13.75
C THR A 177 14.59 -1.46 -14.50
N TYR A 178 14.45 -0.67 -15.55
CA TYR A 178 13.34 -0.83 -16.47
C TYR A 178 13.80 -1.44 -17.79
N VAL A 179 12.91 -2.21 -18.38
CA VAL A 179 13.05 -2.83 -19.69
C VAL A 179 11.84 -2.49 -20.53
N VAL A 180 12.03 -2.15 -21.78
CA VAL A 180 10.93 -1.90 -22.71
C VAL A 180 10.89 -3.03 -23.74
N TYR A 181 9.71 -3.57 -23.94
CA TYR A 181 9.42 -4.62 -24.91
C TYR A 181 8.49 -4.10 -26.00
N ALA A 182 8.76 -4.47 -27.25
CA ALA A 182 7.80 -4.27 -28.33
C ALA A 182 6.60 -5.21 -28.11
N LEU A 183 5.38 -4.72 -28.39
CA LEU A 183 4.17 -5.53 -28.34
C LEU A 183 3.64 -5.79 -29.75
N ASP A 184 3.15 -7.00 -29.98
CA ASP A 184 2.43 -7.34 -31.20
C ASP A 184 1.00 -6.74 -31.21
N GLU A 185 0.26 -6.95 -32.30
CA GLU A 185 -1.13 -6.45 -32.44
C GLU A 185 -2.08 -7.01 -31.38
N LYS A 186 -1.77 -8.19 -30.84
CA LYS A 186 -2.56 -8.84 -29.78
C LYS A 186 -2.14 -8.42 -28.35
N GLY A 187 -1.06 -7.60 -28.23
CA GLY A 187 -0.51 -7.16 -26.96
C GLY A 187 0.43 -8.17 -26.33
N ASN A 188 0.88 -9.19 -27.07
CA ASN A 188 1.88 -10.11 -26.58
C ASN A 188 3.26 -9.46 -26.58
N LYS A 189 4.04 -9.81 -25.58
CA LYS A 189 5.39 -9.34 -25.36
C LYS A 189 6.34 -9.93 -26.40
N GLY A 190 7.00 -9.07 -27.16
CA GLY A 190 8.02 -9.40 -28.12
C GLY A 190 9.44 -9.19 -27.60
N ASN A 191 10.33 -8.70 -28.45
CA ASN A 191 11.73 -8.50 -28.11
C ASN A 191 11.94 -7.30 -27.16
N GLU A 192 12.96 -7.39 -26.31
CA GLU A 192 13.50 -6.26 -25.56
C GLU A 192 14.09 -5.25 -26.55
N VAL A 193 13.72 -3.97 -26.40
CA VAL A 193 14.17 -2.89 -27.28
C VAL A 193 15.06 -1.86 -26.58
N CYS A 194 14.90 -1.70 -25.27
CA CYS A 194 15.85 -0.94 -24.46
C CYS A 194 15.82 -1.40 -22.99
N ARG A 195 16.90 -1.08 -22.27
CA ARG A 195 17.09 -1.37 -20.84
C ARG A 195 17.88 -0.26 -20.19
N ARG A 196 17.43 0.17 -18.99
CA ARG A 196 18.15 1.19 -18.23
C ARG A 196 17.94 1.02 -16.72
N THR A 197 18.94 1.41 -15.93
CA THR A 197 18.85 1.48 -14.47
C THR A 197 18.76 2.95 -14.03
N VAL A 198 17.84 3.24 -13.12
CA VAL A 198 17.57 4.58 -12.58
C VAL A 198 17.29 4.51 -11.09
N GLY A 199 17.54 5.60 -10.35
CA GLY A 199 17.12 5.69 -8.96
C GLY A 199 15.61 5.89 -8.83
N THR A 200 14.96 5.23 -7.86
CA THR A 200 13.56 5.53 -7.54
C THR A 200 13.42 6.98 -7.07
N TYR A 201 12.26 7.60 -7.32
CA TYR A 201 11.96 9.03 -7.08
C TYR A 201 12.81 10.02 -7.90
N GLN A 202 13.73 9.54 -8.71
CA GLN A 202 14.46 10.40 -9.63
C GLN A 202 13.62 10.66 -10.90
N SER A 203 13.38 11.93 -11.21
CA SER A 203 12.75 12.33 -12.49
C SER A 203 13.76 12.27 -13.62
N PHE A 204 13.38 11.68 -14.73
CA PHE A 204 14.22 11.63 -15.94
C PHE A 204 13.39 11.68 -17.21
N ILE A 205 13.98 12.18 -18.28
CA ILE A 205 13.41 12.12 -19.63
C ILE A 205 13.84 10.78 -20.21
N PRO A 206 12.90 9.93 -20.70
CA PRO A 206 13.20 8.61 -21.26
C PRO A 206 13.67 8.73 -22.71
N GLU A 207 14.85 9.31 -22.94
CA GLU A 207 15.40 9.55 -24.29
C GLU A 207 15.54 8.26 -25.11
N ASP A 208 15.85 7.16 -24.45
CA ASP A 208 15.92 5.82 -25.04
C ASP A 208 14.56 5.32 -25.56
N ILE A 209 13.48 5.62 -24.85
CA ILE A 209 12.10 5.32 -25.29
C ILE A 209 11.70 6.24 -26.44
N LEU A 210 11.99 7.56 -26.32
CA LEU A 210 11.64 8.54 -27.34
C LEU A 210 12.38 8.33 -28.68
N ALA A 211 13.53 7.62 -28.64
CA ALA A 211 14.28 7.26 -29.84
C ALA A 211 13.74 6.04 -30.61
N LEU A 212 12.83 5.26 -30.00
CA LEU A 212 12.23 4.08 -30.63
C LEU A 212 11.35 4.46 -31.83
N THR A 213 11.08 3.51 -32.71
CA THR A 213 10.10 3.68 -33.80
C THR A 213 8.68 3.78 -33.24
N PRO A 214 7.76 4.51 -33.90
CA PRO A 214 6.35 4.49 -33.53
C PRO A 214 5.80 3.06 -33.46
N GLY A 215 5.07 2.73 -32.36
CA GLY A 215 4.60 1.36 -32.13
C GLY A 215 3.98 1.19 -30.77
N ARG A 216 3.64 -0.06 -30.41
CA ARG A 216 3.12 -0.47 -29.11
C ARG A 216 4.23 -1.08 -28.29
N TYR A 217 4.29 -0.67 -27.04
CA TYR A 217 5.38 -1.06 -26.13
C TYR A 217 4.83 -1.34 -24.72
N ARG A 218 5.58 -2.14 -23.96
CA ARG A 218 5.43 -2.34 -22.53
C ARG A 218 6.72 -1.98 -21.83
N MET A 219 6.63 -1.10 -20.85
CA MET A 219 7.69 -0.83 -19.90
C MET A 219 7.48 -1.69 -18.66
N GLU A 220 8.48 -2.49 -18.30
CA GLU A 220 8.54 -3.26 -17.05
C GLU A 220 9.66 -2.69 -16.18
N ALA A 221 9.29 -2.16 -15.00
CA ALA A 221 10.25 -1.74 -14.00
C ALA A 221 10.40 -2.81 -12.92
N SER A 222 11.63 -3.06 -12.47
CA SER A 222 11.93 -4.06 -11.44
C SER A 222 12.95 -3.56 -10.43
N VAL A 223 12.81 -4.01 -9.19
CA VAL A 223 13.80 -3.88 -8.11
C VAL A 223 13.94 -5.22 -7.40
N LEU A 224 15.06 -5.43 -6.73
CA LEU A 224 15.20 -6.48 -5.73
C LEU A 224 14.84 -5.93 -4.36
N ASP A 225 13.97 -6.63 -3.65
CA ASP A 225 13.66 -6.29 -2.26
C ASP A 225 14.78 -6.77 -1.30
N GLY A 226 14.66 -6.41 -0.02
CA GLY A 226 15.65 -6.78 0.99
C GLY A 226 15.80 -8.29 1.24
N GLN A 227 14.91 -9.12 0.65
CA GLN A 227 14.95 -10.59 0.69
C GLN A 227 15.40 -11.20 -0.65
N GLY A 228 15.85 -10.36 -1.61
CA GLY A 228 16.28 -10.80 -2.93
C GLY A 228 15.15 -11.19 -3.89
N ARG A 229 13.89 -10.88 -3.59
CA ARG A 229 12.75 -11.14 -4.46
C ARG A 229 12.59 -9.99 -5.46
N THR A 230 12.25 -10.32 -6.69
CA THR A 230 11.98 -9.33 -7.73
C THR A 230 10.59 -8.75 -7.56
N CYS A 231 10.50 -7.45 -7.34
CA CYS A 231 9.25 -6.68 -7.34
C CYS A 231 9.14 -5.92 -8.66
N THR A 232 7.98 -5.98 -9.31
CA THR A 232 7.78 -5.43 -10.67
C THR A 232 6.59 -4.49 -10.74
N ALA A 233 6.65 -3.56 -11.69
CA ALA A 233 5.52 -2.79 -12.19
C ALA A 233 5.59 -2.74 -13.71
N GLU A 234 4.44 -2.79 -14.38
CA GLU A 234 4.36 -2.72 -15.83
C GLU A 234 3.37 -1.66 -16.30
N GLN A 235 3.63 -1.10 -17.48
CA GLN A 235 2.73 -0.17 -18.13
C GLN A 235 2.86 -0.25 -19.64
N ASP A 236 1.73 -0.44 -20.32
CA ASP A 236 1.64 -0.41 -21.77
C ASP A 236 1.48 1.03 -22.26
N PHE A 237 2.12 1.33 -23.39
CA PHE A 237 2.00 2.63 -24.04
C PHE A 237 2.14 2.51 -25.57
N ILE A 238 1.60 3.51 -26.25
CA ILE A 238 1.74 3.71 -27.69
C ILE A 238 2.67 4.88 -27.90
N LEU A 239 3.80 4.65 -28.57
CA LEU A 239 4.72 5.68 -29.01
C LEU A 239 4.31 6.12 -30.43
N PHE A 240 4.19 7.43 -30.66
CA PHE A 240 3.83 7.99 -31.96
C PHE A 240 4.58 9.28 -32.22
N SER A 241 4.65 9.68 -33.50
CA SER A 241 5.15 11.00 -33.90
C SER A 241 4.00 11.92 -34.27
N LEU A 242 4.07 13.17 -33.88
CA LEU A 242 3.11 14.20 -34.33
C LEU A 242 3.17 14.48 -35.82
N ALA A 243 4.25 14.04 -36.51
CA ALA A 243 4.42 14.13 -37.94
C ALA A 243 3.80 12.96 -38.73
N ASP A 244 3.38 11.88 -38.04
CA ASP A 244 2.81 10.71 -38.69
C ASP A 244 1.39 10.96 -39.16
N ALA A 245 1.08 10.62 -40.41
CA ALA A 245 -0.26 10.74 -40.97
C ALA A 245 -1.26 9.74 -40.37
N HIS A 246 -0.76 8.63 -39.81
CA HIS A 246 -1.57 7.57 -39.20
C HIS A 246 -0.93 7.10 -37.89
N LEU A 247 -1.80 6.69 -36.94
CA LEU A 247 -1.35 6.11 -35.68
C LEU A 247 -0.78 4.70 -35.90
N PRO A 248 0.27 4.34 -35.16
CA PRO A 248 0.88 3.00 -35.24
C PRO A 248 -0.02 1.90 -34.70
N ALA A 249 -1.10 2.24 -33.98
CA ALA A 249 -2.07 1.29 -33.45
C ALA A 249 -3.42 1.96 -33.23
N TYR A 250 -4.50 1.23 -33.46
CA TYR A 250 -5.86 1.68 -33.14
C TYR A 250 -6.04 1.81 -31.62
N SER A 251 -6.54 2.95 -31.16
CA SER A 251 -6.93 3.17 -29.78
C SER A 251 -8.26 3.94 -29.75
N PRO A 252 -9.32 3.35 -29.20
CA PRO A 252 -10.63 4.03 -29.09
C PRO A 252 -10.59 5.32 -28.28
N GLU A 253 -9.65 5.43 -27.31
CA GLU A 253 -9.49 6.60 -26.44
C GLU A 253 -8.75 7.76 -27.10
N TRP A 254 -8.24 7.54 -28.31
CA TRP A 254 -7.49 8.59 -29.03
C TRP A 254 -8.28 9.87 -29.22
N PHE A 255 -9.59 9.74 -29.40
CA PHE A 255 -10.47 10.87 -29.74
C PHE A 255 -10.74 11.83 -28.56
N TYR A 256 -10.35 11.50 -27.35
CA TYR A 256 -10.77 12.23 -26.16
C TYR A 256 -9.64 12.95 -25.40
N GLN A 257 -8.39 12.86 -25.85
CA GLN A 257 -7.27 13.29 -25.00
C GLN A 257 -6.74 14.72 -25.19
N ASP A 258 -7.01 15.43 -26.28
CA ASP A 258 -6.35 16.71 -26.52
C ASP A 258 -7.27 17.92 -26.77
N GLY A 259 -8.59 17.84 -26.49
CA GLY A 259 -9.50 18.96 -26.71
C GLY A 259 -9.55 19.43 -28.18
N ALA A 260 -8.98 18.66 -29.12
CA ALA A 260 -9.19 18.85 -30.53
C ALA A 260 -10.63 18.47 -30.84
N GLU A 261 -11.45 19.45 -31.23
CA GLU A 261 -12.74 19.19 -31.85
C GLU A 261 -12.52 18.30 -33.07
N LEU A 262 -12.82 17.03 -32.90
CA LEU A 262 -12.89 16.13 -34.04
C LEU A 262 -14.16 16.50 -34.82
N ASP A 263 -13.92 17.02 -36.01
CA ASP A 263 -14.98 17.17 -37.00
C ASP A 263 -15.61 15.78 -37.21
N ALA A 264 -16.85 15.62 -36.78
CA ALA A 264 -17.62 14.37 -36.82
C ALA A 264 -18.03 13.98 -38.28
N ARG A 265 -17.22 14.37 -39.26
CA ARG A 265 -17.43 14.08 -40.66
C ARG A 265 -16.33 13.19 -41.22
N HIS A 266 -16.34 11.92 -40.76
CA HIS A 266 -15.90 10.80 -41.63
C HIS A 266 -16.34 9.46 -41.03
#